data_221a7bbbc5924acd72a7703b546b95e5
#
_entry.id   221a7bbbc5924acd72a7703b546b95e5
#
_cell.length_a   1.000
_cell.length_b   1.000
_cell.length_c   1.000
_cell.angle_alpha   90.00
_cell.angle_beta   90.00
_cell.angle_gamma   90.00
#
_symmetry.space_group_name_H-M   'P 1'
#
loop_
_entity.id
_entity.type
_entity.pdbx_description
1 polymer ?
#
loop_
_entity_poly.entity_id
_entity_poly.type
_entity_poly.pdbx_seq_one_letter_code
_entity_poly.pdbx_strand_id
1 'polypeptide(L)'
;MIELRHISKIFPTADGDFQALSDVSLTIQDGDIFGIVGMSGAGKSTLVRCINLLERPTEGQVLMDGILETEDGGPVDLCSLSPAQLRQARRSISMIFQQFNLLMQRTCLNNICFPMEIAGVPRAEAKKRALEYLDIVGLPDKANAYPAQLSGGQKQRIAIARALASNPKVLLCDEATSALDPTTTRSILKLIQDINRRLGITAIIITHEMAVVESICTRVAILEKGRMVETGTVEEVFSNPKTEAGRRLVFPEGANIDKFPVAGVVRVVFNGGSSYEPLIASLAIDCGVKVNILGADTRNVNGKAFGSMLLGLPEDRNEAAKAMSYLRAQKDVTVEEVPDYHA
;
A
#
# COMPACT_ATOMS: atom_id res chain seq x y z
N MET A 1 2.07 12.75 -12.98
CA MET A 1 1.23 12.95 -11.78
C MET A 1 -0.16 12.39 -12.02
N ILE A 2 -0.81 11.84 -10.98
CA ILE A 2 -2.21 11.39 -11.00
C ILE A 2 -2.94 12.20 -9.95
N GLU A 3 -4.05 12.83 -10.33
CA GLU A 3 -4.87 13.60 -9.42
C GLU A 3 -6.34 13.17 -9.51
N LEU A 4 -6.89 12.76 -8.38
CA LEU A 4 -8.30 12.47 -8.20
C LEU A 4 -8.96 13.69 -7.57
N ARG A 5 -10.02 14.21 -8.18
CA ARG A 5 -10.76 15.36 -7.65
C ARG A 5 -12.20 14.96 -7.40
N HIS A 6 -12.59 14.99 -6.12
CA HIS A 6 -13.97 14.78 -5.67
C HIS A 6 -14.62 13.50 -6.21
N ILE A 7 -13.87 12.39 -6.25
CA ILE A 7 -14.35 11.12 -6.78
C ILE A 7 -15.43 10.55 -5.87
N SER A 8 -16.63 10.40 -6.41
CA SER A 8 -17.73 9.67 -5.79
C SER A 8 -18.18 8.52 -6.69
N LYS A 9 -18.55 7.39 -6.09
CA LYS A 9 -19.10 6.24 -6.81
C LYS A 9 -20.28 5.64 -6.08
N ILE A 10 -21.41 5.63 -6.76
CA ILE A 10 -22.66 5.03 -6.31
C ILE A 10 -22.97 3.85 -7.23
N PHE A 11 -23.33 2.73 -6.64
CA PHE A 11 -23.86 1.56 -7.35
C PHE A 11 -25.35 1.42 -7.03
N PRO A 12 -26.23 1.43 -8.05
CA PRO A 12 -27.64 1.10 -7.85
C PRO A 12 -27.77 -0.38 -7.48
N THR A 13 -28.47 -0.68 -6.39
CA THR A 13 -28.77 -2.05 -5.96
C THR A 13 -30.28 -2.26 -5.80
N ALA A 14 -30.72 -3.50 -5.66
CA ALA A 14 -32.14 -3.80 -5.45
C ALA A 14 -32.69 -3.21 -4.15
N ASP A 15 -31.84 -3.03 -3.15
CA ASP A 15 -32.19 -2.54 -1.81
C ASP A 15 -31.97 -1.01 -1.64
N GLY A 16 -31.63 -0.31 -2.73
CA GLY A 16 -31.31 1.12 -2.75
C GLY A 16 -29.89 1.41 -3.23
N ASP A 17 -29.50 2.66 -3.28
CA ASP A 17 -28.19 3.09 -3.74
C ASP A 17 -27.10 2.80 -2.72
N PHE A 18 -26.03 2.11 -3.15
CA PHE A 18 -24.85 1.85 -2.33
C PHE A 18 -23.71 2.81 -2.72
N GLN A 19 -23.35 3.71 -1.81
CA GLN A 19 -22.24 4.63 -2.00
C GLN A 19 -20.91 3.95 -1.61
N ALA A 20 -20.14 3.56 -2.62
CA ALA A 20 -18.84 2.90 -2.44
C ALA A 20 -17.70 3.88 -2.21
N LEU A 21 -17.77 5.09 -2.80
CA LEU A 21 -16.80 6.18 -2.62
C LEU A 21 -17.56 7.49 -2.44
N SER A 22 -17.07 8.35 -1.54
CA SER A 22 -17.66 9.63 -1.19
C SER A 22 -16.59 10.70 -1.13
N ASP A 23 -16.57 11.60 -2.12
CA ASP A 23 -15.72 12.80 -2.16
C ASP A 23 -14.22 12.52 -1.93
N VAL A 24 -13.66 11.54 -2.65
CA VAL A 24 -12.26 11.17 -2.54
C VAL A 24 -11.40 12.08 -3.41
N SER A 25 -10.48 12.81 -2.79
CA SER A 25 -9.47 13.63 -3.46
C SER A 25 -8.07 13.19 -3.06
N LEU A 26 -7.18 12.98 -4.04
CA LEU A 26 -5.85 12.40 -3.83
C LEU A 26 -4.90 12.79 -4.94
N THR A 27 -3.65 13.10 -4.60
CA THR A 27 -2.57 13.35 -5.55
C THR A 27 -1.44 12.34 -5.36
N ILE A 28 -1.02 11.69 -6.46
CA ILE A 28 0.07 10.73 -6.53
C ILE A 28 1.13 11.28 -7.47
N GLN A 29 2.37 11.39 -7.00
CA GLN A 29 3.47 11.94 -7.79
C GLN A 29 4.04 10.89 -8.75
N ASP A 30 4.67 11.34 -9.83
CA ASP A 30 5.36 10.43 -10.74
C ASP A 30 6.52 9.72 -10.03
N GLY A 31 6.65 8.43 -10.28
CA GLY A 31 7.67 7.59 -9.66
C GLY A 31 7.37 7.14 -8.23
N ASP A 32 6.27 7.59 -7.62
CA ASP A 32 5.86 7.09 -6.30
C ASP A 32 5.54 5.58 -6.33
N ILE A 33 5.83 4.91 -5.22
CA ILE A 33 5.15 3.68 -4.84
C ILE A 33 4.13 4.06 -3.77
N PHE A 34 2.89 4.22 -4.19
CA PHE A 34 1.82 4.77 -3.37
C PHE A 34 0.91 3.68 -2.82
N GLY A 35 0.77 3.61 -1.50
CA GLY A 35 -0.11 2.65 -0.82
C GLY A 35 -1.53 3.20 -0.64
N ILE A 36 -2.56 2.41 -0.95
CA ILE A 36 -3.95 2.68 -0.57
C ILE A 36 -4.38 1.56 0.37
N VAL A 37 -4.61 1.90 1.63
CA VAL A 37 -4.93 0.93 2.68
C VAL A 37 -6.30 1.18 3.30
N GLY A 38 -6.84 0.17 3.94
CA GLY A 38 -8.13 0.22 4.63
C GLY A 38 -8.68 -1.17 4.86
N MET A 39 -9.66 -1.28 5.75
CA MET A 39 -10.32 -2.55 6.03
C MET A 39 -11.05 -3.12 4.80
N SER A 40 -11.43 -4.42 4.86
CA SER A 40 -12.27 -5.01 3.81
C SER A 40 -13.56 -4.20 3.65
N GLY A 41 -13.98 -3.97 2.39
CA GLY A 41 -15.17 -3.15 2.10
C GLY A 41 -14.96 -1.63 2.19
N ALA A 42 -13.76 -1.12 2.47
CA ALA A 42 -13.50 0.33 2.56
C ALA A 42 -13.63 1.08 1.22
N GLY A 43 -13.74 0.39 0.07
CA GLY A 43 -13.83 0.99 -1.26
C GLY A 43 -12.54 0.99 -2.08
N LYS A 44 -11.45 0.37 -1.58
CA LYS A 44 -10.11 0.39 -2.22
C LYS A 44 -10.12 -0.10 -3.67
N SER A 45 -10.65 -1.28 -3.93
CA SER A 45 -10.71 -1.85 -5.30
C SER A 45 -11.62 -1.02 -6.21
N THR A 46 -12.69 -0.41 -5.68
CA THR A 46 -13.52 0.53 -6.42
C THR A 46 -12.73 1.77 -6.81
N LEU A 47 -11.94 2.33 -5.89
CA LEU A 47 -11.11 3.50 -6.15
C LEU A 47 -10.08 3.23 -7.26
N VAL A 48 -9.37 2.10 -7.19
CA VAL A 48 -8.40 1.75 -8.24
C VAL A 48 -9.06 1.50 -9.60
N ARG A 49 -10.26 0.92 -9.60
CA ARG A 49 -11.02 0.75 -10.84
C ARG A 49 -11.55 2.08 -11.39
N CYS A 50 -11.76 3.07 -10.54
CA CYS A 50 -12.04 4.44 -10.99
C CYS A 50 -10.79 5.09 -11.60
N ILE A 51 -9.59 4.85 -11.08
CA ILE A 51 -8.34 5.41 -11.61
C ILE A 51 -8.11 5.02 -13.08
N ASN A 52 -8.40 3.77 -13.46
CA ASN A 52 -8.27 3.31 -14.86
C ASN A 52 -9.58 3.31 -15.64
N LEU A 53 -10.64 3.89 -15.04
CA LEU A 53 -12.00 3.94 -15.60
C LEU A 53 -12.61 2.56 -15.93
N LEU A 54 -12.14 1.45 -15.33
CA LEU A 54 -12.87 0.18 -15.36
C LEU A 54 -14.24 0.34 -14.69
N GLU A 55 -14.27 1.16 -13.62
CA GLU A 55 -15.51 1.70 -13.06
C GLU A 55 -15.52 3.20 -13.28
N ARG A 56 -16.53 3.72 -13.97
CA ARG A 56 -16.65 5.16 -14.15
C ARG A 56 -17.14 5.80 -12.85
N PRO A 57 -16.47 6.82 -12.31
CA PRO A 57 -16.99 7.60 -11.19
C PRO A 57 -18.39 8.13 -11.50
N THR A 58 -19.23 8.25 -10.48
CA THR A 58 -20.53 8.94 -10.61
C THR A 58 -20.34 10.45 -10.68
N GLU A 59 -19.34 10.95 -9.91
CA GLU A 59 -18.93 12.35 -9.86
C GLU A 59 -17.43 12.44 -9.73
N GLY A 60 -16.88 13.61 -10.08
CA GLY A 60 -15.46 13.94 -9.97
C GLY A 60 -14.67 13.71 -11.24
N GLN A 61 -13.36 13.90 -11.16
CA GLN A 61 -12.41 13.87 -12.27
C GLN A 61 -11.20 13.00 -11.94
N VAL A 62 -10.67 12.32 -12.96
CA VAL A 62 -9.41 11.57 -12.89
C VAL A 62 -8.43 12.20 -13.86
N LEU A 63 -7.51 13.01 -13.34
CA LEU A 63 -6.53 13.75 -14.11
C LEU A 63 -5.19 13.00 -14.12
N MET A 64 -4.59 12.86 -15.30
CA MET A 64 -3.28 12.22 -15.45
C MET A 64 -2.40 12.96 -16.44
N ASP A 65 -1.13 13.17 -16.06
CA ASP A 65 -0.14 13.78 -16.94
C ASP A 65 0.45 12.79 -17.94
N GLY A 66 0.68 13.28 -19.15
CA GLY A 66 1.51 12.63 -20.16
C GLY A 66 1.04 11.26 -20.66
N ILE A 67 -0.23 10.89 -20.44
CA ILE A 67 -0.80 9.61 -20.96
C ILE A 67 -1.32 9.73 -22.38
N LEU A 68 -1.67 10.92 -22.80
CA LEU A 68 -1.99 11.31 -24.17
C LEU A 68 -1.29 12.62 -24.47
N GLU A 69 -1.00 12.86 -25.74
CA GLU A 69 -0.54 14.17 -26.20
C GLU A 69 -1.73 15.15 -26.18
N THR A 70 -1.54 16.29 -25.51
CA THR A 70 -2.49 17.40 -25.47
C THR A 70 -1.82 18.64 -26.08
N GLU A 71 -2.58 19.51 -26.71
CA GLU A 71 -2.06 20.75 -27.32
C GLU A 71 -1.32 21.62 -26.29
N ASP A 72 -1.80 21.62 -25.05
CA ASP A 72 -1.26 22.43 -23.94
C ASP A 72 -0.23 21.69 -23.07
N GLY A 73 0.05 20.42 -23.35
CA GLY A 73 0.92 19.57 -22.52
C GLY A 73 0.41 19.32 -21.10
N GLY A 74 -0.85 19.67 -20.81
CA GLY A 74 -1.47 19.59 -19.50
C GLY A 74 -2.05 18.19 -19.17
N PRO A 75 -2.57 18.03 -17.94
CA PRO A 75 -3.20 16.77 -17.51
C PRO A 75 -4.48 16.48 -18.30
N VAL A 76 -4.69 15.20 -18.56
CA VAL A 76 -5.88 14.70 -19.25
C VAL A 76 -6.91 14.20 -18.24
N ASP A 77 -8.15 14.70 -18.32
CA ASP A 77 -9.26 14.11 -17.57
C ASP A 77 -9.76 12.85 -18.27
N LEU A 78 -9.48 11.68 -17.69
CA LEU A 78 -9.92 10.40 -18.22
C LEU A 78 -11.44 10.29 -18.34
N CYS A 79 -12.18 10.98 -17.45
CA CYS A 79 -13.63 10.96 -17.45
C CYS A 79 -14.24 11.65 -18.68
N SER A 80 -13.51 12.56 -19.33
CA SER A 80 -13.98 13.29 -20.51
C SER A 80 -13.64 12.60 -21.84
N LEU A 81 -12.80 11.54 -21.81
CA LEU A 81 -12.27 10.91 -23.01
C LEU A 81 -13.35 10.10 -23.76
N SER A 82 -13.27 10.16 -25.09
CA SER A 82 -14.00 9.24 -25.96
C SER A 82 -13.55 7.79 -25.76
N PRO A 83 -14.34 6.78 -26.11
CA PRO A 83 -13.96 5.37 -25.96
C PRO A 83 -12.64 5.01 -26.70
N ALA A 84 -12.34 5.67 -27.80
CA ALA A 84 -11.10 5.45 -28.57
C ALA A 84 -9.89 6.02 -27.82
N GLN A 85 -9.97 7.25 -27.35
CA GLN A 85 -8.94 7.90 -26.54
C GLN A 85 -8.70 7.19 -25.23
N LEU A 86 -9.77 6.73 -24.56
CA LEU A 86 -9.66 5.96 -23.31
C LEU A 86 -8.93 4.62 -23.51
N ARG A 87 -9.19 3.92 -24.63
CA ARG A 87 -8.40 2.72 -25.00
C ARG A 87 -6.92 3.03 -25.21
N GLN A 88 -6.61 4.17 -25.80
CA GLN A 88 -5.22 4.62 -25.98
C GLN A 88 -4.58 4.97 -24.62
N ALA A 89 -5.24 5.76 -23.78
CA ALA A 89 -4.78 6.11 -22.44
C ALA A 89 -4.51 4.86 -21.57
N ARG A 90 -5.39 3.86 -21.63
CA ARG A 90 -5.24 2.58 -20.89
C ARG A 90 -4.01 1.75 -21.30
N ARG A 91 -3.37 2.03 -22.44
CA ARG A 91 -2.08 1.40 -22.77
C ARG A 91 -0.96 1.85 -21.84
N SER A 92 -1.07 3.06 -21.30
CA SER A 92 -0.13 3.63 -20.32
C SER A 92 -0.47 3.28 -18.88
N ILE A 93 -1.59 2.58 -18.63
CA ILE A 93 -2.05 2.19 -17.29
C ILE A 93 -2.24 0.68 -17.28
N SER A 94 -1.37 -0.04 -16.59
CA SER A 94 -1.50 -1.49 -16.44
C SER A 94 -2.04 -1.86 -15.07
N MET A 95 -2.72 -3.01 -14.99
CA MET A 95 -3.28 -3.51 -13.73
C MET A 95 -2.87 -4.96 -13.49
N ILE A 96 -2.42 -5.22 -12.26
CA ILE A 96 -2.19 -6.55 -11.72
C ILE A 96 -3.35 -6.86 -10.78
N PHE A 97 -4.04 -7.95 -11.05
CA PHE A 97 -5.24 -8.38 -10.31
C PHE A 97 -4.88 -9.39 -9.22
N GLN A 98 -5.69 -9.46 -8.20
CA GLN A 98 -5.59 -10.41 -7.11
C GLN A 98 -5.50 -11.88 -7.59
N GLN A 99 -6.28 -12.26 -8.61
CA GLN A 99 -6.37 -13.62 -9.15
C GLN A 99 -5.49 -13.85 -10.38
N PHE A 100 -4.39 -13.07 -10.57
CA PHE A 100 -3.45 -13.15 -11.71
C PHE A 100 -4.08 -12.91 -13.09
N ASN A 101 -5.29 -13.39 -13.35
CA ASN A 101 -6.05 -13.29 -14.60
C ASN A 101 -5.25 -13.71 -15.84
N LEU A 102 -4.42 -14.76 -15.73
CA LEU A 102 -3.66 -15.29 -16.84
C LEU A 102 -4.57 -16.05 -17.82
N LEU A 103 -4.26 -15.95 -19.10
CA LEU A 103 -4.92 -16.72 -20.15
C LEU A 103 -4.46 -18.18 -20.07
N MET A 104 -5.28 -19.04 -19.48
CA MET A 104 -4.91 -20.43 -19.14
C MET A 104 -4.57 -21.29 -20.37
N GLN A 105 -5.11 -20.95 -21.52
CA GLN A 105 -4.89 -21.66 -22.79
C GLN A 105 -3.66 -21.13 -23.58
N ARG A 106 -2.97 -20.11 -23.05
CA ARG A 106 -1.76 -19.54 -23.65
C ARG A 106 -0.54 -19.85 -22.81
N THR A 107 0.61 -20.06 -23.43
CA THR A 107 1.90 -20.16 -22.73
C THR A 107 2.24 -18.86 -22.00
N CYS A 108 3.21 -18.88 -21.10
CA CYS A 108 3.71 -17.69 -20.41
C CYS A 108 4.18 -16.62 -21.40
N LEU A 109 4.96 -17.00 -22.40
CA LEU A 109 5.40 -16.10 -23.47
C LEU A 109 4.21 -15.44 -24.18
N ASN A 110 3.21 -16.23 -24.57
CA ASN A 110 2.04 -15.72 -25.27
C ASN A 110 1.10 -14.88 -24.36
N ASN A 111 1.10 -15.13 -23.03
CA ASN A 111 0.45 -14.23 -22.08
C ASN A 111 1.10 -12.85 -22.07
N ILE A 112 2.44 -12.80 -22.08
CA ILE A 112 3.20 -11.54 -22.08
C ILE A 112 3.08 -10.84 -23.43
N CYS A 113 3.06 -11.57 -24.56
CA CYS A 113 2.86 -11.00 -25.90
C CYS A 113 1.46 -10.36 -26.08
N PHE A 114 0.44 -10.84 -25.35
CA PHE A 114 -0.95 -10.50 -25.60
C PHE A 114 -1.26 -8.99 -25.60
N PRO A 115 -0.82 -8.16 -24.62
CA PRO A 115 -1.03 -6.72 -24.67
C PRO A 115 -0.37 -6.05 -25.91
N MET A 116 0.78 -6.53 -26.31
CA MET A 116 1.50 -6.05 -27.49
C MET A 116 0.79 -6.44 -28.79
N GLU A 117 0.22 -7.67 -28.87
CA GLU A 117 -0.61 -8.11 -29.99
C GLU A 117 -1.83 -7.18 -30.16
N ILE A 118 -2.53 -6.84 -29.06
CA ILE A 118 -3.66 -5.89 -29.07
C ILE A 118 -3.21 -4.49 -29.52
N ALA A 119 -1.99 -4.09 -29.15
CA ALA A 119 -1.41 -2.80 -29.55
C ALA A 119 -0.94 -2.76 -31.02
N GLY A 120 -0.98 -3.90 -31.73
CA GLY A 120 -0.52 -4.00 -33.14
C GLY A 120 0.98 -4.12 -33.31
N VAL A 121 1.71 -4.48 -32.25
CA VAL A 121 3.17 -4.69 -32.33
C VAL A 121 3.47 -5.93 -33.18
N PRO A 122 4.43 -5.87 -34.12
CA PRO A 122 4.82 -7.02 -34.93
C PRO A 122 5.19 -8.22 -34.08
N ARG A 123 4.75 -9.41 -34.48
CA ARG A 123 4.91 -10.65 -33.68
C ARG A 123 6.35 -10.96 -33.28
N ALA A 124 7.31 -10.71 -34.19
CA ALA A 124 8.73 -10.95 -33.92
C ALA A 124 9.27 -10.02 -32.82
N GLU A 125 8.88 -8.76 -32.84
CA GLU A 125 9.23 -7.75 -31.82
C GLU A 125 8.53 -8.06 -30.49
N ALA A 126 7.22 -8.36 -30.50
CA ALA A 126 6.49 -8.74 -29.30
C ALA A 126 7.13 -9.96 -28.61
N LYS A 127 7.55 -10.98 -29.39
CA LYS A 127 8.26 -12.16 -28.87
C LYS A 127 9.59 -11.80 -28.24
N LYS A 128 10.40 -10.94 -28.90
CA LYS A 128 11.69 -10.50 -28.37
C LYS A 128 11.52 -9.78 -27.04
N ARG A 129 10.64 -8.79 -26.98
CA ARG A 129 10.34 -8.03 -25.73
C ARG A 129 9.77 -8.92 -24.64
N ALA A 130 8.90 -9.89 -24.98
CA ALA A 130 8.35 -10.81 -24.01
C ALA A 130 9.41 -11.72 -23.36
N LEU A 131 10.45 -12.12 -24.10
CA LEU A 131 11.60 -12.84 -23.54
C LEU A 131 12.40 -11.97 -22.58
N GLU A 132 12.64 -10.71 -22.92
CA GLU A 132 13.30 -9.74 -22.02
C GLU A 132 12.51 -9.54 -20.72
N TYR A 133 11.16 -9.48 -20.78
CA TYR A 133 10.33 -9.40 -19.56
C TYR A 133 10.36 -10.71 -18.75
N LEU A 134 10.48 -11.88 -19.38
CA LEU A 134 10.69 -13.14 -18.65
C LEU A 134 12.00 -13.13 -17.86
N ASP A 135 13.06 -12.56 -18.43
CA ASP A 135 14.34 -12.40 -17.72
C ASP A 135 14.21 -11.43 -16.55
N ILE A 136 13.52 -10.27 -16.74
CA ILE A 136 13.30 -9.27 -15.68
C ILE A 136 12.57 -9.88 -14.48
N VAL A 137 11.56 -10.75 -14.72
CA VAL A 137 10.82 -11.41 -13.63
C VAL A 137 11.48 -12.70 -13.14
N GLY A 138 12.66 -13.08 -13.68
CA GLY A 138 13.44 -14.23 -13.25
C GLY A 138 12.84 -15.58 -13.64
N LEU A 139 12.17 -15.67 -14.80
CA LEU A 139 11.52 -16.88 -15.31
C LEU A 139 11.85 -17.17 -16.79
N PRO A 140 13.12 -17.07 -17.24
CA PRO A 140 13.48 -17.25 -18.65
C PRO A 140 13.16 -18.66 -19.16
N ASP A 141 13.25 -19.69 -18.29
CA ASP A 141 12.97 -21.10 -18.59
C ASP A 141 11.48 -21.44 -18.73
N LYS A 142 10.56 -20.53 -18.35
CA LYS A 142 9.12 -20.74 -18.35
C LYS A 142 8.39 -20.24 -19.60
N ALA A 143 9.11 -19.81 -20.64
CA ALA A 143 8.51 -19.25 -21.86
C ALA A 143 7.41 -20.15 -22.45
N ASN A 144 7.65 -21.46 -22.52
CA ASN A 144 6.73 -22.44 -23.11
C ASN A 144 5.79 -23.10 -22.10
N ALA A 145 5.92 -22.82 -20.82
CA ALA A 145 5.04 -23.35 -19.79
C ALA A 145 3.66 -22.69 -19.85
N TYR A 146 2.63 -23.43 -19.44
CA TYR A 146 1.27 -22.94 -19.27
C TYR A 146 1.03 -22.50 -17.82
N PRO A 147 0.11 -21.56 -17.57
CA PRO A 147 -0.18 -21.10 -16.20
C PRO A 147 -0.53 -22.22 -15.21
N ALA A 148 -1.16 -23.31 -15.66
CA ALA A 148 -1.50 -24.45 -14.83
C ALA A 148 -0.25 -25.16 -14.25
N GLN A 149 0.91 -25.01 -14.89
CA GLN A 149 2.18 -25.62 -14.50
C GLN A 149 3.02 -24.76 -13.56
N LEU A 150 2.49 -23.59 -13.14
CA LEU A 150 3.21 -22.60 -12.34
C LEU A 150 2.71 -22.56 -10.89
N SER A 151 3.64 -22.29 -9.95
CA SER A 151 3.29 -21.91 -8.59
C SER A 151 2.58 -20.54 -8.56
N GLY A 152 1.92 -20.19 -7.45
CA GLY A 152 1.26 -18.90 -7.26
C GLY A 152 2.21 -17.71 -7.49
N GLY A 153 3.40 -17.76 -6.91
CA GLY A 153 4.41 -16.71 -7.10
C GLY A 153 4.94 -16.63 -8.54
N GLN A 154 5.07 -17.76 -9.25
CA GLN A 154 5.43 -17.75 -10.67
C GLN A 154 4.31 -17.16 -11.52
N LYS A 155 3.03 -17.49 -11.25
CA LYS A 155 1.88 -16.87 -11.92
C LYS A 155 1.87 -15.37 -11.74
N GLN A 156 2.16 -14.88 -10.52
CA GLN A 156 2.24 -13.45 -10.23
C GLN A 156 3.36 -12.77 -11.01
N ARG A 157 4.55 -13.39 -11.09
CA ARG A 157 5.66 -12.87 -11.90
C ARG A 157 5.31 -12.76 -13.39
N ILE A 158 4.59 -13.75 -13.93
CA ILE A 158 4.08 -13.69 -15.32
C ILE A 158 3.03 -12.60 -15.49
N ALA A 159 2.13 -12.40 -14.50
CA ALA A 159 1.15 -11.30 -14.54
C ALA A 159 1.85 -9.93 -14.51
N ILE A 160 2.92 -9.78 -13.71
CA ILE A 160 3.75 -8.56 -13.71
C ILE A 160 4.41 -8.37 -15.08
N ALA A 161 5.07 -9.39 -15.63
CA ALA A 161 5.71 -9.31 -16.96
C ALA A 161 4.70 -8.91 -18.05
N ARG A 162 3.49 -9.48 -18.01
CA ARG A 162 2.40 -9.11 -18.92
C ARG A 162 1.97 -7.65 -18.74
N ALA A 163 1.87 -7.17 -17.51
CA ALA A 163 1.51 -5.77 -17.22
C ALA A 163 2.58 -4.80 -17.75
N LEU A 164 3.86 -5.17 -17.68
CA LEU A 164 4.97 -4.36 -18.20
C LEU A 164 5.04 -4.35 -19.74
N ALA A 165 4.47 -5.35 -20.41
CA ALA A 165 4.56 -5.50 -21.85
C ALA A 165 3.95 -4.34 -22.65
N SER A 166 2.99 -3.61 -22.07
CA SER A 166 2.42 -2.38 -22.65
C SER A 166 3.29 -1.15 -22.44
N ASN A 167 4.44 -1.26 -21.77
CA ASN A 167 5.30 -0.14 -21.36
C ASN A 167 4.53 0.95 -20.58
N PRO A 168 3.90 0.59 -19.46
CA PRO A 168 3.00 1.49 -18.74
C PRO A 168 3.78 2.58 -18.01
N LYS A 169 3.15 3.77 -17.83
CA LYS A 169 3.58 4.81 -16.90
C LYS A 169 3.07 4.55 -15.47
N VAL A 170 1.93 3.88 -15.37
CA VAL A 170 1.24 3.60 -14.11
C VAL A 170 0.96 2.10 -13.99
N LEU A 171 1.33 1.53 -12.85
CA LEU A 171 1.08 0.14 -12.50
C LEU A 171 0.13 0.09 -11.29
N LEU A 172 -1.08 -0.40 -11.49
CA LEU A 172 -2.08 -0.60 -10.44
C LEU A 172 -1.99 -2.03 -9.93
N CYS A 173 -1.81 -2.20 -8.62
CA CYS A 173 -1.70 -3.51 -7.97
C CYS A 173 -2.89 -3.70 -7.00
N ASP A 174 -3.92 -4.44 -7.43
CA ASP A 174 -5.10 -4.74 -6.62
C ASP A 174 -4.86 -6.04 -5.84
N GLU A 175 -4.50 -5.90 -4.56
CA GLU A 175 -4.19 -7.00 -3.64
C GLU A 175 -3.25 -8.07 -4.25
N ALA A 176 -2.24 -7.61 -4.97
CA ALA A 176 -1.35 -8.43 -5.80
C ALA A 176 -0.55 -9.51 -5.04
N THR A 177 -0.58 -9.52 -3.71
CA THR A 177 0.17 -10.44 -2.84
C THR A 177 -0.70 -11.21 -1.86
N SER A 178 -2.00 -10.94 -1.77
CA SER A 178 -2.90 -11.51 -0.74
C SER A 178 -3.06 -13.05 -0.81
N ALA A 179 -2.80 -13.65 -1.98
CA ALA A 179 -2.89 -15.10 -2.19
C ALA A 179 -1.53 -15.82 -2.10
N LEU A 180 -0.48 -15.14 -1.62
CA LEU A 180 0.89 -15.64 -1.60
C LEU A 180 1.39 -15.83 -0.17
N ASP A 181 2.34 -16.76 0.01
CA ASP A 181 3.04 -16.91 1.28
C ASP A 181 3.96 -15.71 1.57
N PRO A 182 4.33 -15.44 2.84
CA PRO A 182 5.10 -14.26 3.22
C PRO A 182 6.47 -14.13 2.54
N THR A 183 7.12 -15.25 2.21
CA THR A 183 8.43 -15.23 1.52
C THR A 183 8.27 -14.83 0.07
N THR A 184 7.28 -15.41 -0.60
CA THR A 184 6.92 -15.05 -1.99
C THR A 184 6.45 -13.62 -2.07
N THR A 185 5.62 -13.16 -1.13
CA THR A 185 5.17 -11.76 -1.03
C THR A 185 6.35 -10.80 -1.02
N ARG A 186 7.32 -10.99 -0.11
CA ARG A 186 8.54 -10.15 -0.06
C ARG A 186 9.29 -10.12 -1.38
N SER A 187 9.41 -11.27 -2.04
CA SER A 187 10.09 -11.39 -3.34
C SER A 187 9.35 -10.62 -4.46
N ILE A 188 8.03 -10.66 -4.48
CA ILE A 188 7.19 -9.90 -5.43
C ILE A 188 7.26 -8.40 -5.16
N LEU A 189 7.18 -7.98 -3.90
CA LEU A 189 7.28 -6.57 -3.52
C LEU A 189 8.65 -5.98 -3.91
N LYS A 190 9.74 -6.72 -3.65
CA LYS A 190 11.07 -6.32 -4.10
C LYS A 190 11.16 -6.21 -5.62
N LEU A 191 10.56 -7.15 -6.37
CA LEU A 191 10.49 -7.07 -7.82
C LEU A 191 9.76 -5.80 -8.30
N ILE A 192 8.62 -5.45 -7.70
CA ILE A 192 7.89 -4.21 -8.03
C ILE A 192 8.74 -2.98 -7.73
N GLN A 193 9.46 -2.95 -6.60
CA GLN A 193 10.35 -1.86 -6.24
C GLN A 193 11.52 -1.72 -7.24
N ASP A 194 12.13 -2.83 -7.64
CA ASP A 194 13.21 -2.83 -8.64
C ASP A 194 12.71 -2.34 -10.00
N ILE A 195 11.51 -2.74 -10.40
CA ILE A 195 10.85 -2.28 -11.63
C ILE A 195 10.57 -0.76 -11.57
N ASN A 196 9.98 -0.28 -10.45
CA ASN A 196 9.73 1.15 -10.26
C ASN A 196 11.04 1.97 -10.40
N ARG A 197 12.11 1.56 -9.71
CA ARG A 197 13.42 2.24 -9.77
C ARG A 197 14.05 2.23 -11.16
N ARG A 198 13.96 1.10 -11.88
CA ARG A 198 14.62 0.94 -13.20
C ARG A 198 13.85 1.62 -14.31
N LEU A 199 12.52 1.58 -14.27
CA LEU A 199 11.67 2.07 -15.35
C LEU A 199 11.03 3.44 -15.05
N GLY A 200 11.15 3.95 -13.81
CA GLY A 200 10.56 5.23 -13.40
C GLY A 200 9.03 5.23 -13.41
N ILE A 201 8.39 4.05 -13.33
CA ILE A 201 6.93 3.94 -13.35
C ILE A 201 6.33 4.29 -11.98
N THR A 202 5.14 4.87 -11.98
CA THR A 202 4.36 5.07 -10.75
C THR A 202 3.63 3.79 -10.40
N ALA A 203 3.77 3.28 -9.16
CA ALA A 203 3.05 2.10 -8.71
C ALA A 203 2.02 2.46 -7.64
N ILE A 204 0.78 1.97 -7.80
CA ILE A 204 -0.29 2.13 -6.80
C ILE A 204 -0.62 0.75 -6.25
N ILE A 205 -0.40 0.57 -4.96
CA ILE A 205 -0.56 -0.72 -4.27
C ILE A 205 -1.76 -0.66 -3.36
N ILE A 206 -2.74 -1.53 -3.62
CA ILE A 206 -3.88 -1.73 -2.75
C ILE A 206 -3.62 -2.92 -1.86
N THR A 207 -3.80 -2.72 -0.58
CA THR A 207 -3.65 -3.77 0.42
C THR A 207 -4.43 -3.44 1.69
N HIS A 208 -4.71 -4.45 2.48
CA HIS A 208 -5.15 -4.30 3.87
C HIS A 208 -4.01 -4.60 4.86
N GLU A 209 -2.82 -4.98 4.35
CA GLU A 209 -1.65 -5.35 5.14
C GLU A 209 -0.69 -4.17 5.28
N MET A 210 -0.56 -3.62 6.48
CA MET A 210 0.36 -2.51 6.74
C MET A 210 1.83 -2.90 6.49
N ALA A 211 2.20 -4.16 6.74
CA ALA A 211 3.55 -4.67 6.46
C ALA A 211 3.97 -4.55 4.98
N VAL A 212 3.00 -4.65 4.06
CA VAL A 212 3.25 -4.42 2.62
C VAL A 212 3.60 -2.95 2.37
N VAL A 213 2.81 -2.03 2.96
CA VAL A 213 3.03 -0.58 2.83
C VAL A 213 4.40 -0.19 3.37
N GLU A 214 4.73 -0.65 4.57
CA GLU A 214 6.03 -0.39 5.22
C GLU A 214 7.21 -0.84 4.36
N SER A 215 7.05 -1.97 3.67
CA SER A 215 8.17 -2.60 2.97
C SER A 215 8.59 -1.87 1.70
N ILE A 216 7.68 -1.22 0.98
CA ILE A 216 7.98 -0.66 -0.34
C ILE A 216 7.36 0.69 -0.65
N CYS A 217 6.30 1.13 0.05
CA CYS A 217 5.62 2.38 -0.29
C CYS A 217 6.41 3.60 0.20
N THR A 218 6.33 4.69 -0.56
CA THR A 218 6.88 6.00 -0.20
C THR A 218 5.84 6.85 0.52
N ARG A 219 4.60 6.76 0.08
CA ARG A 219 3.44 7.46 0.62
C ARG A 219 2.25 6.52 0.75
N VAL A 220 1.33 6.88 1.61
CA VAL A 220 0.14 6.09 1.89
C VAL A 220 -1.09 6.96 2.07
N ALA A 221 -2.23 6.43 1.68
CA ALA A 221 -3.55 6.96 1.96
C ALA A 221 -4.42 5.92 2.64
N ILE A 222 -5.15 6.31 3.67
CA ILE A 222 -6.07 5.46 4.42
C ILE A 222 -7.50 5.75 3.97
N LEU A 223 -8.16 4.70 3.49
CA LEU A 223 -9.54 4.74 3.07
C LEU A 223 -10.42 4.03 4.12
N GLU A 224 -11.44 4.72 4.60
CA GLU A 224 -12.44 4.18 5.50
C GLU A 224 -13.85 4.52 5.02
N LYS A 225 -14.72 3.52 4.88
CA LYS A 225 -16.13 3.70 4.46
C LYS A 225 -16.30 4.61 3.23
N GLY A 226 -15.45 4.39 2.22
CA GLY A 226 -15.49 5.16 0.96
C GLY A 226 -14.90 6.58 1.04
N ARG A 227 -14.30 6.98 2.16
CA ARG A 227 -13.70 8.31 2.34
C ARG A 227 -12.20 8.20 2.58
N MET A 228 -11.46 9.16 2.05
CA MET A 228 -10.05 9.33 2.41
C MET A 228 -9.98 10.01 3.77
N VAL A 229 -9.43 9.30 4.77
CA VAL A 229 -9.39 9.82 6.14
C VAL A 229 -8.00 10.31 6.54
N GLU A 230 -6.95 9.76 5.93
CA GLU A 230 -5.58 10.18 6.20
C GLU A 230 -4.68 9.95 4.99
N THR A 231 -3.71 10.84 4.77
CA THR A 231 -2.66 10.69 3.73
C THR A 231 -1.39 11.36 4.20
N GLY A 232 -0.25 10.77 3.84
CA GLY A 232 1.08 11.27 4.20
C GLY A 232 2.19 10.39 3.67
N THR A 233 3.42 10.67 4.07
CA THR A 233 4.51 9.72 3.90
C THR A 233 4.27 8.52 4.81
N VAL A 234 4.84 7.36 4.45
CA VAL A 234 4.73 6.15 5.30
C VAL A 234 5.31 6.44 6.68
N GLU A 235 6.44 7.17 6.77
CA GLU A 235 7.07 7.57 8.02
C GLU A 235 6.13 8.40 8.91
N GLU A 236 5.44 9.41 8.35
CA GLU A 236 4.50 10.26 9.10
C GLU A 236 3.31 9.49 9.64
N VAL A 237 2.67 8.66 8.78
CA VAL A 237 1.46 7.92 9.17
C VAL A 237 1.76 6.83 10.18
N PHE A 238 2.96 6.21 10.10
CA PHE A 238 3.34 5.15 11.03
C PHE A 238 3.87 5.68 12.37
N SER A 239 4.53 6.84 12.37
CA SER A 239 5.03 7.42 13.62
C SER A 239 3.93 8.13 14.41
N ASN A 240 2.98 8.78 13.73
CA ASN A 240 1.93 9.56 14.38
C ASN A 240 0.63 9.54 13.57
N PRO A 241 -0.10 8.42 13.56
CA PRO A 241 -1.39 8.33 12.87
C PRO A 241 -2.40 9.29 13.51
N LYS A 242 -2.93 10.22 12.70
CA LYS A 242 -3.81 11.30 13.17
C LYS A 242 -5.24 10.84 13.39
N THR A 243 -5.66 9.81 12.66
CA THR A 243 -7.05 9.32 12.68
C THR A 243 -7.17 8.04 13.48
N GLU A 244 -8.37 7.76 13.98
CA GLU A 244 -8.66 6.49 14.66
C GLU A 244 -8.49 5.30 13.70
N ALA A 245 -8.88 5.44 12.44
CA ALA A 245 -8.65 4.42 11.43
C ALA A 245 -7.16 4.16 11.19
N GLY A 246 -6.33 5.21 11.16
CA GLY A 246 -4.88 5.11 11.08
C GLY A 246 -4.31 4.37 12.29
N ARG A 247 -4.71 4.75 13.49
CA ARG A 247 -4.26 4.10 14.74
C ARG A 247 -4.61 2.61 14.77
N ARG A 248 -5.82 2.24 14.38
CA ARG A 248 -6.25 0.82 14.30
C ARG A 248 -5.46 0.00 13.29
N LEU A 249 -5.07 0.60 12.17
CA LEU A 249 -4.30 -0.09 11.14
C LEU A 249 -2.81 -0.19 11.52
N VAL A 250 -2.23 0.87 12.07
CA VAL A 250 -0.81 0.91 12.46
C VAL A 250 -0.56 0.12 13.75
N PHE A 251 -1.50 0.16 14.70
CA PHE A 251 -1.38 -0.46 16.01
C PHE A 251 -2.54 -1.44 16.28
N PRO A 252 -2.65 -2.55 15.55
CA PRO A 252 -3.78 -3.48 15.68
C PRO A 252 -3.88 -4.14 17.06
N GLU A 253 -2.78 -4.27 17.77
CA GLU A 253 -2.72 -4.93 19.10
C GLU A 253 -3.21 -4.03 20.24
N GLY A 254 -3.41 -2.74 20.01
CA GLY A 254 -3.96 -1.81 21.00
C GLY A 254 -5.42 -2.07 21.38
N ALA A 255 -6.11 -2.99 20.69
CA ALA A 255 -7.52 -3.28 20.90
C ALA A 255 -7.80 -4.50 21.81
N ASN A 256 -6.81 -5.31 22.16
CA ASN A 256 -7.01 -6.60 22.83
C ASN A 256 -6.16 -6.81 24.10
N ILE A 257 -5.79 -5.74 24.81
CA ILE A 257 -5.07 -5.92 26.06
C ILE A 257 -6.09 -5.94 27.20
N ASP A 258 -6.84 -7.03 27.28
CA ASP A 258 -7.72 -7.30 28.40
C ASP A 258 -6.91 -7.72 29.64
N LYS A 259 -7.03 -6.91 30.72
CA LYS A 259 -6.81 -7.31 32.13
C LYS A 259 -5.36 -7.52 32.59
N PHE A 260 -4.57 -6.44 32.64
CA PHE A 260 -3.41 -6.42 33.53
C PHE A 260 -3.67 -5.46 34.71
N PRO A 261 -3.33 -5.83 35.98
CA PRO A 261 -3.41 -4.91 37.09
C PRO A 261 -2.28 -3.89 37.04
N VAL A 262 -2.55 -2.76 36.42
CA VAL A 262 -1.60 -1.63 36.29
C VAL A 262 -2.36 -0.33 36.54
N ALA A 263 -1.70 0.65 37.14
CA ALA A 263 -2.33 1.95 37.46
C ALA A 263 -2.60 2.81 36.20
N GLY A 264 -2.02 2.46 35.06
CA GLY A 264 -2.23 3.08 33.76
C GLY A 264 -1.38 2.43 32.69
N VAL A 265 -1.78 2.62 31.43
CA VAL A 265 -1.02 2.11 30.28
C VAL A 265 -0.61 3.30 29.41
N VAL A 266 0.64 3.27 28.99
CA VAL A 266 1.17 4.26 28.07
C VAL A 266 1.73 3.57 26.83
N ARG A 267 1.49 4.18 25.68
CA ARG A 267 2.12 3.81 24.42
C ARG A 267 3.34 4.68 24.21
N VAL A 268 4.47 4.06 23.99
CA VAL A 268 5.73 4.71 23.64
C VAL A 268 6.01 4.42 22.18
N VAL A 269 6.01 5.44 21.33
CA VAL A 269 6.27 5.33 19.89
C VAL A 269 7.68 5.83 19.59
N PHE A 270 8.47 5.02 18.89
CA PHE A 270 9.84 5.33 18.48
C PHE A 270 9.84 5.92 17.07
N ASN A 271 10.41 7.11 16.91
CA ASN A 271 10.39 7.89 15.67
C ASN A 271 11.69 7.76 14.85
N GLY A 272 12.28 6.55 14.81
CA GLY A 272 13.39 6.24 13.89
C GLY A 272 14.82 6.47 14.40
N GLY A 273 15.04 7.06 15.58
CA GLY A 273 16.37 7.27 16.16
C GLY A 273 16.60 6.47 17.44
N SER A 274 15.66 6.55 18.35
CA SER A 274 15.77 6.07 19.74
C SER A 274 15.46 4.58 19.95
N SER A 275 14.95 3.87 18.94
CA SER A 275 14.60 2.45 19.08
C SER A 275 15.79 1.51 19.32
N TYR A 276 17.01 1.99 19.10
CA TYR A 276 18.26 1.29 19.44
C TYR A 276 18.78 1.60 20.85
N GLU A 277 18.22 2.58 21.54
CA GLU A 277 18.61 2.88 22.91
C GLU A 277 17.88 1.95 23.87
N PRO A 278 18.53 1.47 24.95
CA PRO A 278 17.92 0.55 25.90
C PRO A 278 16.96 1.29 26.85
N LEU A 279 15.92 1.89 26.32
CA LEU A 279 14.97 2.79 27.00
C LEU A 279 14.45 2.21 28.32
N ILE A 280 14.03 0.94 28.33
CA ILE A 280 13.48 0.28 29.52
C ILE A 280 14.57 0.03 30.57
N ALA A 281 15.76 -0.37 30.10
CA ALA A 281 16.90 -0.55 31.02
C ALA A 281 17.33 0.80 31.63
N SER A 282 17.40 1.85 30.82
CA SER A 282 17.74 3.20 31.28
C SER A 282 16.67 3.73 32.27
N LEU A 283 15.38 3.53 31.98
CA LEU A 283 14.31 3.90 32.91
C LEU A 283 14.47 3.20 34.26
N ALA A 284 14.79 1.90 34.26
CA ALA A 284 14.99 1.14 35.50
C ALA A 284 16.26 1.55 36.27
N ILE A 285 17.35 1.86 35.56
CA ILE A 285 18.63 2.23 36.14
C ILE A 285 18.63 3.69 36.63
N ASP A 286 18.18 4.63 35.79
CA ASP A 286 18.30 6.06 36.05
C ASP A 286 17.20 6.57 37.00
N CYS A 287 15.98 6.03 36.87
CA CYS A 287 14.83 6.44 37.66
C CYS A 287 14.49 5.47 38.80
N GLY A 288 15.05 4.26 38.79
CA GLY A 288 14.72 3.22 39.77
C GLY A 288 13.29 2.66 39.60
N VAL A 289 12.61 2.94 38.49
CA VAL A 289 11.21 2.57 38.28
C VAL A 289 11.11 1.33 37.38
N LYS A 290 10.33 0.35 37.81
CA LYS A 290 10.05 -0.87 37.06
C LYS A 290 8.72 -0.71 36.32
N VAL A 291 8.72 -1.04 35.04
CA VAL A 291 7.50 -1.06 34.21
C VAL A 291 7.31 -2.44 33.59
N ASN A 292 6.06 -2.81 33.34
CA ASN A 292 5.74 -4.04 32.63
C ASN A 292 5.64 -3.74 31.12
N ILE A 293 6.27 -4.56 30.29
CA ILE A 293 6.06 -4.52 28.84
C ILE A 293 4.82 -5.35 28.54
N LEU A 294 3.72 -4.71 28.13
CA LEU A 294 2.45 -5.35 27.79
C LEU A 294 2.40 -5.77 26.32
N GLY A 295 3.14 -5.08 25.48
CA GLY A 295 3.31 -5.38 24.07
C GLY A 295 4.49 -4.58 23.52
N ALA A 296 5.19 -5.11 22.52
CA ALA A 296 6.25 -4.41 21.82
C ALA A 296 6.28 -4.88 20.35
N ASP A 297 6.24 -3.93 19.45
CA ASP A 297 6.38 -4.18 18.02
C ASP A 297 7.40 -3.16 17.46
N THR A 298 8.50 -3.68 16.93
CA THR A 298 9.53 -2.86 16.30
C THR A 298 9.70 -3.28 14.86
N ARG A 299 9.68 -2.30 13.93
CA ARG A 299 9.72 -2.53 12.50
C ARG A 299 10.80 -1.66 11.87
N ASN A 300 11.35 -2.12 10.75
CA ASN A 300 12.28 -1.35 9.96
C ASN A 300 11.55 -0.72 8.76
N VAL A 301 11.49 0.61 8.71
CA VAL A 301 10.93 1.37 7.61
C VAL A 301 12.05 2.19 6.99
N ASN A 302 12.38 1.91 5.73
CA ASN A 302 13.43 2.61 4.97
C ASN A 302 14.79 2.69 5.68
N GLY A 303 15.19 1.63 6.41
CA GLY A 303 16.46 1.57 7.12
C GLY A 303 16.45 2.23 8.51
N LYS A 304 15.34 2.80 8.92
CA LYS A 304 15.11 3.35 10.26
C LYS A 304 14.25 2.42 11.08
N ALA A 305 14.57 2.25 12.36
CA ALA A 305 13.75 1.47 13.26
C ALA A 305 12.59 2.32 13.81
N PHE A 306 11.37 1.92 13.49
CA PHE A 306 10.16 2.44 14.07
C PHE A 306 9.53 1.35 14.94
N GLY A 307 8.79 1.76 15.96
CA GLY A 307 8.14 0.80 16.80
C GLY A 307 7.28 1.44 17.86
N SER A 308 6.47 0.64 18.50
CA SER A 308 5.75 1.04 19.68
C SER A 308 5.89 0.00 20.77
N MET A 309 5.89 0.46 22.02
CA MET A 309 5.76 -0.36 23.20
C MET A 309 4.55 0.07 24.00
N LEU A 310 3.80 -0.89 24.50
CA LEU A 310 2.79 -0.65 25.52
C LEU A 310 3.40 -0.99 26.86
N LEU A 311 3.45 -0.02 27.75
CA LEU A 311 4.05 -0.15 29.06
C LEU A 311 2.95 0.02 30.12
N GLY A 312 2.90 -0.95 31.04
CA GLY A 312 2.11 -0.86 32.26
C GLY A 312 2.88 -0.06 33.31
N LEU A 313 2.31 1.03 33.78
CA LEU A 313 2.89 1.87 34.82
C LEU A 313 2.71 1.25 36.23
N PRO A 314 3.63 1.51 37.16
CA PRO A 314 3.49 1.08 38.57
C PRO A 314 2.22 1.63 39.18
N GLU A 315 1.68 0.90 40.20
CA GLU A 315 0.51 1.34 40.99
C GLU A 315 0.82 2.59 41.82
N ASP A 316 2.07 2.76 42.25
CA ASP A 316 2.51 3.96 42.97
C ASP A 316 2.49 5.18 42.03
N ARG A 317 1.67 6.16 42.39
CA ARG A 317 1.50 7.39 41.60
C ARG A 317 2.79 8.21 41.41
N ASN A 318 3.69 8.18 42.42
CA ASN A 318 4.96 8.94 42.31
C ASN A 318 5.92 8.23 41.37
N GLU A 319 5.98 6.89 41.42
CA GLU A 319 6.79 6.11 40.46
C GLU A 319 6.22 6.23 39.04
N ALA A 320 4.91 6.14 38.89
CA ALA A 320 4.25 6.37 37.59
C ALA A 320 4.55 7.76 37.02
N ALA A 321 4.49 8.82 37.83
CA ALA A 321 4.82 10.18 37.42
C ALA A 321 6.29 10.34 37.05
N LYS A 322 7.22 9.69 37.76
CA LYS A 322 8.63 9.66 37.41
C LYS A 322 8.89 8.98 36.07
N ALA A 323 8.27 7.81 35.84
CA ALA A 323 8.34 7.09 34.59
C ALA A 323 7.85 7.95 33.42
N MET A 324 6.70 8.58 33.57
CA MET A 324 6.12 9.47 32.55
C MET A 324 7.03 10.67 32.23
N SER A 325 7.58 11.31 33.25
CA SER A 325 8.49 12.45 33.06
C SER A 325 9.76 12.03 32.31
N TYR A 326 10.33 10.88 32.67
CA TYR A 326 11.50 10.33 32.00
C TYR A 326 11.22 9.99 30.52
N LEU A 327 10.15 9.27 30.25
CA LEU A 327 9.76 8.87 28.90
C LEU A 327 9.49 10.08 28.01
N ARG A 328 8.79 11.10 28.51
CA ARG A 328 8.49 12.34 27.76
C ARG A 328 9.74 13.21 27.49
N ALA A 329 10.79 13.07 28.30
CA ALA A 329 12.05 13.79 28.14
C ALA A 329 12.97 13.17 27.06
N GLN A 330 12.69 11.97 26.59
CA GLN A 330 13.51 11.30 25.59
C GLN A 330 13.31 11.94 24.22
N LYS A 331 14.41 12.12 23.47
CA LYS A 331 14.38 12.57 22.08
C LYS A 331 13.84 11.44 21.21
N ASP A 332 13.12 11.77 20.16
CA ASP A 332 12.61 10.84 19.16
C ASP A 332 11.62 9.77 19.72
N VAL A 333 11.01 10.06 20.88
CA VAL A 333 9.98 9.23 21.49
C VAL A 333 8.70 10.06 21.67
N THR A 334 7.58 9.51 21.25
CA THR A 334 6.25 10.07 21.53
C THR A 334 5.57 9.20 22.56
N VAL A 335 5.01 9.80 23.61
CA VAL A 335 4.33 9.09 24.71
C VAL A 335 2.87 9.48 24.71
N GLU A 336 2.00 8.48 24.52
CA GLU A 336 0.54 8.63 24.53
C GLU A 336 -0.05 7.85 25.73
N GLU A 337 -0.92 8.48 26.48
CA GLU A 337 -1.73 7.76 27.49
C GLU A 337 -2.85 7.01 26.78
N VAL A 338 -3.11 5.77 27.18
CA VAL A 338 -4.19 4.94 26.62
C VAL A 338 -5.38 5.00 27.58
N PRO A 339 -6.41 5.86 27.30
CA PRO A 339 -7.42 6.25 28.28
C PRO A 339 -8.42 5.15 28.68
N ASP A 340 -8.65 4.15 27.86
CA ASP A 340 -9.67 3.12 28.08
C ASP A 340 -9.12 1.82 28.70
N TYR A 341 -8.01 1.94 29.44
CA TYR A 341 -7.34 0.82 30.09
C TYR A 341 -7.80 0.67 31.57
N HIS A 342 -9.06 0.80 31.83
CA HIS A 342 -9.61 0.56 33.14
C HIS A 342 -10.22 -0.84 33.22
N ALA A 343 -9.65 -1.62 34.16
CA ALA A 343 -10.16 -2.92 34.63
C ALA A 343 -11.61 -2.84 35.09
#